data_7d66c27a18c39c00568680a6ad789223
#
_entry.id   7d66c27a18c39c00568680a6ad789223
#
_cell.length_a   1.000
_cell.length_b   1.000
_cell.length_c   1.000
_cell.angle_alpha   90.00
_cell.angle_beta   90.00
_cell.angle_gamma   90.00
#
_symmetry.space_group_name_H-M   'P 1'
#
loop_
_entity.id
_entity.type
_entity.pdbx_description
1 polymer ?
#
loop_
_entity_poly.entity_id
_entity_poly.type
_entity_poly.pdbx_seq_one_letter_code
_entity_poly.pdbx_strand_id
1 'polypeptide(L)'
;MSSFIFSLNATVPVFAVIVIGNLLCKIGLIDEHFASISNKFVFRACLPCMIFLDLADTNIRQNFDAPYIGFCFIITLISIVVIWFFAAKLMPDKSMVGAFVQGSYRSSAAILGVAFIQNIYGTSGMAPLMIIGSVPLYNIFAVIILTFTSSDADKKGIRKACIGVLTNPIIIGIVLGMIAVSYTHLRAHETTL
;
A
#
# COMPACT_ATOMS: atom_id res chain seq x y z
N MET A 1 6.61 -32.42 -1.46
CA MET A 1 5.19 -32.34 -1.85
C MET A 1 4.37 -31.41 -0.94
N SER A 2 4.60 -31.40 0.35
CA SER A 2 3.90 -30.50 1.30
C SER A 2 4.04 -29.00 0.99
N SER A 3 5.25 -28.54 0.66
CA SER A 3 5.52 -27.12 0.38
C SER A 3 4.82 -26.63 -0.90
N PHE A 4 4.70 -27.47 -1.91
CA PHE A 4 4.00 -27.13 -3.15
C PHE A 4 2.48 -27.00 -2.93
N ILE A 5 1.88 -27.97 -2.21
CA ILE A 5 0.46 -27.94 -1.87
C ILE A 5 0.15 -26.72 -0.98
N PHE A 6 1.03 -26.43 -0.02
CA PHE A 6 0.92 -25.25 0.83
C PHE A 6 0.92 -23.95 -0.01
N SER A 7 1.87 -23.80 -0.94
CA SER A 7 1.92 -22.63 -1.83
C SER A 7 0.68 -22.53 -2.71
N LEU A 8 0.17 -23.64 -3.25
CA LEU A 8 -1.07 -23.63 -4.01
C LEU A 8 -2.27 -23.19 -3.17
N ASN A 9 -2.42 -23.72 -1.96
CA ASN A 9 -3.51 -23.33 -1.07
C ASN A 9 -3.48 -21.85 -0.69
N ALA A 10 -2.29 -21.24 -0.61
CA ALA A 10 -2.12 -19.82 -0.35
C ALA A 10 -2.48 -18.95 -1.56
N THR A 11 -2.10 -19.38 -2.77
CA THR A 11 -2.18 -18.54 -3.98
C THR A 11 -3.46 -18.76 -4.78
N VAL A 12 -3.97 -19.99 -4.86
CA VAL A 12 -5.16 -20.32 -5.67
C VAL A 12 -6.38 -19.49 -5.33
N PRO A 13 -6.74 -19.24 -4.04
CA PRO A 13 -7.92 -18.43 -3.74
C PRO A 13 -7.82 -17.01 -4.30
N VAL A 14 -6.64 -16.39 -4.23
CA VAL A 14 -6.41 -15.02 -4.73
C VAL A 14 -6.56 -14.98 -6.25
N PHE A 15 -5.92 -15.92 -6.96
CA PHE A 15 -6.04 -15.99 -8.42
C PHE A 15 -7.44 -16.42 -8.88
N ALA A 16 -8.13 -17.27 -8.12
CA ALA A 16 -9.50 -17.67 -8.42
C ALA A 16 -10.45 -16.46 -8.43
N VAL A 17 -10.32 -15.53 -7.46
CA VAL A 17 -11.12 -14.30 -7.43
C VAL A 17 -10.84 -13.43 -8.67
N ILE A 18 -9.58 -13.34 -9.12
CA ILE A 18 -9.22 -12.59 -10.34
C ILE A 18 -9.86 -13.24 -11.59
N VAL A 19 -9.79 -14.56 -11.69
CA VAL A 19 -10.41 -15.31 -12.80
C VAL A 19 -11.93 -15.14 -12.80
N ILE A 20 -12.57 -15.27 -11.64
CA ILE A 20 -14.01 -15.08 -11.49
C ILE A 20 -14.41 -13.66 -11.90
N GLY A 21 -13.69 -12.63 -11.44
CA GLY A 21 -13.94 -11.24 -11.84
C GLY A 21 -13.85 -11.03 -13.35
N ASN A 22 -12.84 -11.64 -14.00
CA ASN A 22 -12.71 -11.60 -15.46
C ASN A 22 -13.87 -12.32 -16.18
N LEU A 23 -14.30 -13.47 -15.67
CA LEU A 23 -15.46 -14.19 -16.21
C LEU A 23 -16.74 -13.37 -16.10
N LEU A 24 -16.97 -12.75 -14.93
CA LEU A 24 -18.13 -11.88 -14.71
C LEU A 24 -18.15 -10.67 -15.68
N CYS A 25 -16.98 -10.14 -16.00
CA CYS A 25 -16.82 -9.10 -16.99
C CYS A 25 -17.15 -9.61 -18.40
N LYS A 26 -16.67 -10.81 -18.78
CA LYS A 26 -16.93 -11.43 -20.09
C LYS A 26 -18.40 -11.78 -20.32
N ILE A 27 -19.12 -12.19 -19.30
CA ILE A 27 -20.57 -12.47 -19.39
C ILE A 27 -21.44 -11.22 -19.31
N GLY A 28 -20.83 -10.03 -19.17
CA GLY A 28 -21.51 -8.75 -19.14
C GLY A 28 -22.21 -8.41 -17.82
N LEU A 29 -21.94 -9.16 -16.75
CA LEU A 29 -22.49 -8.87 -15.42
C LEU A 29 -21.79 -7.67 -14.77
N ILE A 30 -20.52 -7.47 -15.09
CA ILE A 30 -19.67 -6.36 -14.63
C ILE A 30 -19.14 -5.65 -15.87
N ASP A 31 -19.37 -4.34 -15.95
CA ASP A 31 -18.83 -3.48 -16.99
C ASP A 31 -17.63 -2.64 -16.49
N GLU A 32 -16.97 -1.94 -17.40
CA GLU A 32 -15.84 -1.06 -17.07
C GLU A 32 -16.26 0.11 -16.17
N HIS A 33 -17.49 0.57 -16.30
CA HIS A 33 -18.02 1.65 -15.46
C HIS A 33 -18.17 1.20 -14.01
N PHE A 34 -18.75 0.02 -13.78
CA PHE A 34 -18.84 -0.59 -12.47
C PHE A 34 -17.45 -0.85 -11.86
N ALA A 35 -16.51 -1.39 -12.66
CA ALA A 35 -15.15 -1.64 -12.21
C ALA A 35 -14.44 -0.33 -11.79
N SER A 36 -14.63 0.75 -12.55
CA SER A 36 -14.07 2.07 -12.23
C SER A 36 -14.64 2.66 -10.95
N ILE A 37 -15.97 2.59 -10.75
CA ILE A 37 -16.64 3.10 -9.54
C ILE A 37 -16.21 2.26 -8.32
N SER A 38 -16.24 0.94 -8.45
CA SER A 38 -15.83 0.01 -7.38
C SER A 38 -14.38 0.23 -6.98
N ASN A 39 -13.48 0.41 -7.93
CA ASN A 39 -12.07 0.71 -7.66
C ASN A 39 -11.91 2.03 -6.90
N LYS A 40 -12.64 3.09 -7.28
CA LYS A 40 -12.64 4.36 -6.54
C LYS A 40 -13.17 4.21 -5.12
N PHE A 41 -14.24 3.42 -4.94
CA PHE A 41 -14.83 3.16 -3.64
C PHE A 41 -13.87 2.37 -2.74
N VAL A 42 -13.30 1.30 -3.26
CA VAL A 42 -12.30 0.49 -2.53
C VAL A 42 -11.12 1.35 -2.12
N PHE A 43 -10.57 2.14 -3.03
CA PHE A 43 -9.40 2.98 -2.75
C PHE A 43 -9.68 4.11 -1.76
N ARG A 44 -10.87 4.73 -1.82
CA ARG A 44 -11.20 5.91 -0.99
C ARG A 44 -11.83 5.58 0.35
N ALA A 45 -12.50 4.43 0.45
CA ALA A 45 -13.22 4.04 1.66
C ALA A 45 -12.70 2.73 2.24
N CYS A 46 -12.74 1.63 1.48
CA CYS A 46 -12.45 0.30 2.03
C CYS A 46 -11.00 0.17 2.50
N LEU A 47 -10.03 0.58 1.68
CA LEU A 47 -8.60 0.47 2.04
C LEU A 47 -8.21 1.31 3.25
N PRO A 48 -8.59 2.59 3.36
CA PRO A 48 -8.31 3.38 4.56
C PRO A 48 -8.94 2.78 5.82
N CYS A 49 -10.19 2.31 5.73
CA CYS A 49 -10.87 1.66 6.86
C CYS A 49 -10.18 0.34 7.25
N MET A 50 -9.80 -0.47 6.27
CA MET A 50 -9.10 -1.73 6.52
C MET A 50 -7.76 -1.48 7.21
N ILE A 51 -6.96 -0.54 6.70
CA ILE A 51 -5.66 -0.18 7.29
C ILE A 51 -5.84 0.40 8.70
N PHE A 52 -6.86 1.24 8.89
CA PHE A 52 -7.21 1.76 10.22
C PHE A 52 -7.51 0.63 11.21
N LEU A 53 -8.35 -0.33 10.83
CA LEU A 53 -8.72 -1.47 11.67
C LEU A 53 -7.52 -2.38 11.93
N ASP A 54 -6.76 -2.74 10.90
CA ASP A 54 -5.56 -3.57 11.04
C ASP A 54 -4.55 -2.95 12.01
N LEU A 55 -4.39 -1.62 11.97
CA LEU A 55 -3.52 -0.92 12.90
C LEU A 55 -4.14 -0.85 14.29
N ALA A 56 -5.44 -0.54 14.40
CA ALA A 56 -6.13 -0.43 15.69
C ALA A 56 -6.17 -1.75 16.46
N ASP A 57 -6.32 -2.88 15.74
CA ASP A 57 -6.34 -4.23 16.31
C ASP A 57 -4.93 -4.77 16.61
N THR A 58 -3.90 -4.16 16.03
CA THR A 58 -2.52 -4.58 16.29
C THR A 58 -2.13 -4.17 17.70
N ASN A 59 -1.75 -5.15 18.53
CA ASN A 59 -1.19 -4.87 19.85
C ASN A 59 0.23 -4.30 19.68
N ILE A 60 0.28 -3.03 19.26
CA ILE A 60 1.52 -2.33 18.86
C ILE A 60 2.54 -2.38 19.98
N ARG A 61 2.13 -2.34 21.26
CA ARG A 61 3.06 -2.33 22.38
C ARG A 61 3.80 -3.66 22.56
N GLN A 62 3.16 -4.78 22.24
CA GLN A 62 3.78 -6.10 22.32
C GLN A 62 4.51 -6.50 21.03
N ASN A 63 4.01 -6.00 19.88
CA ASN A 63 4.51 -6.39 18.57
C ASN A 63 5.16 -5.20 17.82
N PHE A 64 5.32 -4.02 18.46
CA PHE A 64 5.95 -2.87 17.83
C PHE A 64 7.44 -3.11 17.66
N ASP A 65 7.81 -3.43 16.46
CA ASP A 65 9.20 -3.62 16.06
C ASP A 65 9.68 -2.40 15.26
N ALA A 66 10.20 -1.39 15.98
CA ALA A 66 10.76 -0.21 15.36
C ALA A 66 11.92 -0.52 14.39
N PRO A 67 12.85 -1.43 14.70
CA PRO A 67 13.83 -1.95 13.76
C PRO A 67 13.22 -2.49 12.48
N TYR A 68 12.14 -3.26 12.56
CA TYR A 68 11.46 -3.82 11.39
C TYR A 68 10.80 -2.73 10.51
N ILE A 69 10.11 -1.77 11.13
CA ILE A 69 9.53 -0.61 10.42
C ILE A 69 10.66 0.20 9.76
N GLY A 70 11.74 0.48 10.48
CA GLY A 70 12.91 1.17 9.96
C GLY A 70 13.57 0.42 8.80
N PHE A 71 13.68 -0.90 8.89
CA PHE A 71 14.17 -1.74 7.80
C PHE A 71 13.26 -1.63 6.56
N CYS A 72 11.95 -1.77 6.72
CA CYS A 72 10.99 -1.63 5.62
C CYS A 72 11.06 -0.25 4.98
N PHE A 73 11.20 0.81 5.79
CA PHE A 73 11.35 2.18 5.32
C PHE A 73 12.64 2.36 4.51
N ILE A 74 13.78 1.94 5.06
CA ILE A 74 15.10 2.13 4.41
C ILE A 74 15.20 1.32 3.12
N ILE A 75 14.79 0.04 3.14
CA ILE A 75 14.89 -0.81 1.95
C ILE A 75 13.95 -0.30 0.83
N THR A 76 12.77 0.18 1.19
CA THR A 76 11.84 0.80 0.24
C THR A 76 12.43 2.07 -0.36
N LEU A 77 13.00 2.93 0.46
CA LEU A 77 13.64 4.17 0.01
C LEU A 77 14.81 3.89 -0.94
N ILE A 78 15.69 2.95 -0.56
CA ILE A 78 16.82 2.53 -1.42
C ILE A 78 16.31 1.98 -2.74
N SER A 79 15.29 1.11 -2.71
CA SER A 79 14.72 0.52 -3.93
C SER A 79 14.18 1.60 -4.88
N ILE A 80 13.43 2.56 -4.36
CA ILE A 80 12.89 3.68 -5.16
C ILE A 80 14.02 4.49 -5.80
N VAL A 81 15.02 4.88 -5.01
CA VAL A 81 16.15 5.71 -5.48
C VAL A 81 16.97 4.97 -6.54
N VAL A 82 17.28 3.70 -6.30
CA VAL A 82 18.04 2.87 -7.24
C VAL A 82 17.28 2.70 -8.56
N ILE A 83 16.01 2.34 -8.51
CA ILE A 83 15.17 2.16 -9.70
C ILE A 83 15.09 3.49 -10.48
N TRP A 84 14.84 4.60 -9.76
CA TRP A 84 14.76 5.92 -10.40
C TRP A 84 16.07 6.34 -11.06
N PHE A 85 17.19 6.13 -10.37
CA PHE A 85 18.52 6.43 -10.92
C PHE A 85 18.79 5.66 -12.22
N PHE A 86 18.57 4.35 -12.21
CA PHE A 86 18.78 3.53 -13.39
C PHE A 86 17.81 3.85 -14.52
N ALA A 87 16.54 4.04 -14.22
CA ALA A 87 15.53 4.41 -15.22
C ALA A 87 15.86 5.78 -15.86
N ALA A 88 16.20 6.77 -15.05
CA ALA A 88 16.59 8.09 -15.55
C ALA A 88 17.83 8.06 -16.44
N LYS A 89 18.77 7.13 -16.19
CA LYS A 89 20.02 7.01 -16.97
C LYS A 89 19.85 6.15 -18.22
N LEU A 90 19.14 5.02 -18.10
CA LEU A 90 19.11 4.01 -19.17
C LEU A 90 17.93 4.16 -20.14
N MET A 91 16.82 4.78 -19.72
CA MET A 91 15.66 4.92 -20.60
C MET A 91 15.87 6.04 -21.63
N PRO A 92 15.69 5.73 -22.93
CA PRO A 92 15.78 6.73 -23.99
C PRO A 92 14.65 7.77 -23.90
N ASP A 93 13.43 7.32 -23.68
CA ASP A 93 12.25 8.19 -23.56
C ASP A 93 12.09 8.69 -22.13
N LYS A 94 12.41 9.95 -21.90
CA LYS A 94 12.34 10.59 -20.58
C LYS A 94 10.93 10.84 -20.11
N SER A 95 9.95 10.89 -21.01
CA SER A 95 8.54 11.09 -20.65
C SER A 95 7.95 9.87 -19.94
N MET A 96 8.46 8.68 -20.23
CA MET A 96 7.98 7.42 -19.64
C MET A 96 8.69 7.04 -18.32
N VAL A 97 9.80 7.73 -17.98
CA VAL A 97 10.58 7.40 -16.76
C VAL A 97 9.72 7.40 -15.52
N GLY A 98 8.86 8.40 -15.34
CA GLY A 98 8.01 8.49 -14.16
C GLY A 98 7.03 7.34 -14.02
N ALA A 99 6.37 6.95 -15.11
CA ALA A 99 5.45 5.83 -15.14
C ALA A 99 6.16 4.49 -14.91
N PHE A 100 7.31 4.29 -15.55
CA PHE A 100 8.12 3.08 -15.40
C PHE A 100 8.60 2.91 -13.96
N VAL A 101 9.16 3.95 -13.36
CA VAL A 101 9.67 3.90 -11.98
C VAL A 101 8.54 3.56 -11.01
N GLN A 102 7.37 4.20 -11.16
CA GLN A 102 6.21 3.88 -10.32
C GLN A 102 5.73 2.44 -10.49
N GLY A 103 5.64 1.95 -11.73
CA GLY A 103 5.24 0.57 -12.00
C GLY A 103 6.24 -0.46 -11.45
N SER A 104 7.52 -0.08 -11.32
CA SER A 104 8.58 -0.98 -10.86
C SER A 104 8.67 -1.11 -9.35
N TYR A 105 8.54 -0.01 -8.57
CA TYR A 105 8.68 -0.10 -7.11
C TYR A 105 7.36 -0.28 -6.37
N ARG A 106 6.25 0.15 -6.96
CA ARG A 106 4.95 0.13 -6.28
C ARG A 106 4.38 -1.27 -6.22
N SER A 107 4.47 -1.89 -5.05
CA SER A 107 3.88 -3.20 -4.81
C SER A 107 2.43 -3.10 -4.30
N SER A 108 1.65 -4.16 -4.48
CA SER A 108 0.31 -4.31 -3.91
C SER A 108 0.39 -4.90 -2.49
N ALA A 109 1.30 -4.39 -1.66
CA ALA A 109 1.56 -4.93 -0.33
C ALA A 109 0.34 -4.90 0.58
N ALA A 110 -0.43 -3.80 0.55
CA ALA A 110 -1.62 -3.63 1.39
C ALA A 110 -2.80 -4.52 0.98
N ILE A 111 -2.90 -4.94 -0.27
CA ILE A 111 -4.02 -5.78 -0.76
C ILE A 111 -3.55 -7.22 -0.90
N LEU A 112 -2.67 -7.48 -1.86
CA LEU A 112 -2.23 -8.84 -2.15
C LEU A 112 -1.32 -9.40 -1.07
N GLY A 113 -0.39 -8.59 -0.55
CA GLY A 113 0.54 -9.01 0.50
C GLY A 113 -0.19 -9.42 1.77
N VAL A 114 -1.12 -8.61 2.27
CA VAL A 114 -1.94 -8.94 3.45
C VAL A 114 -2.82 -10.15 3.19
N ALA A 115 -3.47 -10.23 2.02
CA ALA A 115 -4.30 -11.38 1.66
C ALA A 115 -3.50 -12.70 1.66
N PHE A 116 -2.28 -12.69 1.14
CA PHE A 116 -1.40 -13.86 1.18
C PHE A 116 -0.99 -14.23 2.61
N ILE A 117 -0.60 -13.25 3.43
CA ILE A 117 -0.21 -13.48 4.83
C ILE A 117 -1.39 -14.06 5.62
N GLN A 118 -2.58 -13.47 5.49
CA GLN A 118 -3.79 -13.96 6.15
C GLN A 118 -4.17 -15.37 5.69
N ASN A 119 -4.02 -15.68 4.40
CA ASN A 119 -4.33 -17.00 3.86
C ASN A 119 -3.32 -18.07 4.33
N ILE A 120 -2.07 -17.68 4.55
CA ILE A 120 -0.99 -18.59 5.00
C ILE A 120 -1.04 -18.81 6.52
N TYR A 121 -1.18 -17.74 7.29
CA TYR A 121 -1.01 -17.76 8.74
C TYR A 121 -2.30 -17.58 9.53
N GLY A 122 -3.43 -17.31 8.86
CA GLY A 122 -4.71 -17.03 9.50
C GLY A 122 -4.81 -15.65 10.18
N THR A 123 -3.71 -14.89 10.19
CA THR A 123 -3.62 -13.56 10.79
C THR A 123 -2.82 -12.63 9.90
N SER A 124 -3.01 -11.32 10.00
CA SER A 124 -2.21 -10.33 9.26
C SER A 124 -0.75 -10.22 9.79
N GLY A 125 -0.47 -10.75 10.98
CA GLY A 125 0.87 -10.79 11.56
C GLY A 125 1.54 -9.41 11.64
N MET A 126 2.75 -9.31 11.08
CA MET A 126 3.53 -8.06 11.03
C MET A 126 3.23 -7.20 9.78
N ALA A 127 2.28 -7.60 8.91
CA ALA A 127 1.95 -6.85 7.71
C ALA A 127 1.55 -5.39 7.96
N PRO A 128 0.77 -5.04 9.01
CA PRO A 128 0.45 -3.66 9.32
C PRO A 128 1.70 -2.80 9.58
N LEU A 129 2.73 -3.33 10.22
CA LEU A 129 3.99 -2.63 10.49
C LEU A 129 4.77 -2.36 9.19
N MET A 130 4.78 -3.33 8.26
CA MET A 130 5.35 -3.14 6.92
C MET A 130 4.61 -2.05 6.14
N ILE A 131 3.28 -1.99 6.24
CA ILE A 131 2.46 -0.96 5.60
C ILE A 131 2.85 0.43 6.12
N ILE A 132 3.02 0.59 7.43
CA ILE A 132 3.47 1.85 8.04
C ILE A 132 4.83 2.28 7.46
N GLY A 133 5.78 1.35 7.33
CA GLY A 133 7.12 1.65 6.84
C GLY A 133 7.19 1.97 5.34
N SER A 134 6.38 1.29 4.51
CA SER A 134 6.55 1.31 3.05
C SER A 134 5.53 2.18 2.32
N VAL A 135 4.25 2.10 2.68
CA VAL A 135 3.16 2.73 1.91
C VAL A 135 3.20 4.26 1.89
N PRO A 136 3.56 4.96 2.97
CA PRO A 136 3.74 6.40 2.91
C PRO A 136 4.80 6.81 1.88
N LEU A 137 5.93 6.08 1.81
CA LEU A 137 6.97 6.33 0.82
C LEU A 137 6.47 6.13 -0.61
N TYR A 138 5.69 5.07 -0.88
CA TYR A 138 5.10 4.84 -2.19
C TYR A 138 4.26 6.04 -2.66
N ASN A 139 3.48 6.63 -1.78
CA ASN A 139 2.62 7.75 -2.13
C ASN A 139 3.40 9.07 -2.27
N ILE A 140 4.35 9.32 -1.37
CA ILE A 140 5.21 10.52 -1.42
C ILE A 140 6.05 10.51 -2.71
N PHE A 141 6.77 9.42 -2.96
CA PHE A 141 7.63 9.32 -4.13
C PHE A 141 6.86 9.23 -5.45
N ALA A 142 5.64 8.66 -5.46
CA ALA A 142 4.79 8.70 -6.64
C ALA A 142 4.58 10.13 -7.11
N VAL A 143 4.26 11.00 -6.17
CA VAL A 143 4.02 12.41 -6.45
C VAL A 143 5.31 13.14 -6.85
N ILE A 144 6.40 12.92 -6.11
CA ILE A 144 7.71 13.53 -6.40
C ILE A 144 8.16 13.15 -7.82
N ILE A 145 8.20 11.85 -8.13
CA ILE A 145 8.68 11.35 -9.41
C ILE A 145 7.84 11.87 -10.57
N LEU A 146 6.51 11.81 -10.47
CA LEU A 146 5.64 12.34 -11.52
C LEU A 146 5.82 13.85 -11.74
N THR A 147 6.01 14.60 -10.66
CA THR A 147 6.23 16.04 -10.76
C THR A 147 7.55 16.36 -11.45
N PHE A 148 8.63 15.64 -11.12
CA PHE A 148 9.95 15.87 -11.72
C PHE A 148 10.09 15.33 -13.14
N THR A 149 9.27 14.36 -13.54
CA THR A 149 9.29 13.80 -14.91
C THR A 149 8.22 14.39 -15.83
N SER A 150 7.30 15.23 -15.32
CA SER A 150 6.35 15.96 -16.16
C SER A 150 7.02 17.19 -16.79
N SER A 151 6.64 17.47 -18.04
CA SER A 151 7.15 18.64 -18.81
C SER A 151 6.75 19.99 -18.19
N ASP A 152 5.75 20.00 -17.30
CA ASP A 152 5.20 21.17 -16.60
C ASP A 152 5.64 21.20 -15.13
N ALA A 153 6.94 21.09 -14.86
CA ALA A 153 7.52 21.21 -13.51
C ALA A 153 7.43 22.65 -12.98
N ASP A 154 6.20 23.17 -12.79
CA ASP A 154 5.96 24.49 -12.20
C ASP A 154 5.76 24.38 -10.68
N LYS A 155 6.05 25.45 -9.93
CA LYS A 155 5.84 25.53 -8.45
C LYS A 155 4.41 25.18 -8.04
N LYS A 156 3.42 25.42 -8.90
CA LYS A 156 2.03 25.00 -8.72
C LYS A 156 1.87 23.46 -8.70
N GLY A 157 2.67 22.73 -9.49
CA GLY A 157 2.69 21.27 -9.51
C GLY A 157 3.15 20.68 -8.19
N ILE A 158 4.23 21.21 -7.61
CA ILE A 158 4.79 20.72 -6.33
C ILE A 158 3.80 20.94 -5.18
N ARG A 159 3.17 22.11 -5.10
CA ARG A 159 2.13 22.37 -4.08
C ARG A 159 0.93 21.43 -4.20
N LYS A 160 0.43 21.22 -5.43
CA LYS A 160 -0.67 20.29 -5.71
C LYS A 160 -0.28 18.86 -5.32
N ALA A 161 0.96 18.51 -5.55
CA ALA A 161 1.57 17.26 -5.19
C ALA A 161 1.60 17.03 -3.67
N CYS A 162 2.10 17.99 -2.90
CA CYS A 162 2.11 17.91 -1.43
C CYS A 162 0.69 17.81 -0.86
N ILE A 163 -0.26 18.60 -1.38
CA ILE A 163 -1.67 18.51 -0.97
C ILE A 163 -2.22 17.11 -1.32
N GLY A 164 -1.92 16.57 -2.50
CA GLY A 164 -2.33 15.23 -2.90
C GLY A 164 -1.82 14.11 -1.98
N VAL A 165 -0.60 14.25 -1.43
CA VAL A 165 -0.08 13.33 -0.41
C VAL A 165 -0.85 13.46 0.89
N LEU A 166 -1.03 14.69 1.40
CA LEU A 166 -1.71 14.95 2.67
C LEU A 166 -3.19 14.57 2.64
N THR A 167 -3.84 14.70 1.48
CA THR A 167 -5.25 14.34 1.29
C THR A 167 -5.44 12.89 0.81
N ASN A 168 -4.36 12.11 0.75
CA ASN A 168 -4.44 10.70 0.34
C ASN A 168 -5.20 9.89 1.39
N PRO A 169 -6.33 9.22 1.03
CA PRO A 169 -7.15 8.47 1.99
C PRO A 169 -6.36 7.40 2.75
N ILE A 170 -5.40 6.75 2.11
CA ILE A 170 -4.56 5.72 2.72
C ILE A 170 -3.67 6.33 3.82
N ILE A 171 -3.06 7.49 3.56
CA ILE A 171 -2.23 8.19 4.56
C ILE A 171 -3.10 8.64 5.74
N ILE A 172 -4.30 9.15 5.47
CA ILE A 172 -5.26 9.53 6.52
C ILE A 172 -5.62 8.29 7.36
N GLY A 173 -5.91 7.14 6.73
CA GLY A 173 -6.19 5.88 7.42
C GLY A 173 -5.05 5.43 8.32
N ILE A 174 -3.80 5.51 7.85
CA ILE A 174 -2.60 5.19 8.65
C ILE A 174 -2.49 6.14 9.86
N VAL A 175 -2.59 7.43 9.65
CA VAL A 175 -2.45 8.43 10.73
C VAL A 175 -3.54 8.25 11.78
N LEU A 176 -4.80 8.09 11.36
CA LEU A 176 -5.92 7.85 12.29
C LEU A 176 -5.76 6.53 13.05
N GLY A 177 -5.31 5.45 12.38
CA GLY A 177 -5.03 4.17 13.02
C GLY A 177 -3.94 4.28 14.09
N MET A 178 -2.85 4.98 13.79
CA MET A 178 -1.77 5.24 14.77
C MET A 178 -2.26 6.06 15.96
N ILE A 179 -3.11 7.07 15.73
CA ILE A 179 -3.72 7.86 16.82
C ILE A 179 -4.63 7.00 17.67
N ALA A 180 -5.51 6.19 17.06
CA ALA A 180 -6.42 5.30 17.77
C ALA A 180 -5.68 4.34 18.70
N VAL A 181 -4.60 3.74 18.22
CA VAL A 181 -3.74 2.87 19.03
C VAL A 181 -3.12 3.61 20.20
N SER A 182 -2.63 4.83 19.98
CA SER A 182 -2.06 5.66 21.06
C SER A 182 -3.11 5.97 22.14
N TYR A 183 -4.36 6.23 21.75
CA TYR A 183 -5.46 6.55 22.67
C TYR A 183 -5.95 5.33 23.48
N THR A 184 -6.11 4.18 22.84
CA THR A 184 -6.52 2.93 23.53
C THR A 184 -5.50 2.51 24.56
N HIS A 185 -4.21 2.77 24.32
CA HIS A 185 -3.15 2.49 25.28
C HIS A 185 -3.09 3.44 26.47
N LEU A 186 -3.42 4.72 26.30
CA LEU A 186 -3.51 5.65 27.41
C LEU A 186 -4.63 5.27 28.39
N ARG A 187 -5.78 4.87 27.86
CA ARG A 187 -6.95 4.51 28.67
C ARG A 187 -6.78 3.18 29.45
N ALA A 188 -6.06 2.22 28.88
CA ALA A 188 -5.76 0.96 29.56
C ALA A 188 -4.80 1.17 30.75
N HIS A 189 -4.02 2.23 30.77
CA HIS A 189 -3.12 2.57 31.89
C HIS A 189 -3.86 3.23 33.07
N GLU A 190 -4.98 3.93 32.80
CA GLU A 190 -5.78 4.59 33.84
C GLU A 190 -6.74 3.61 34.55
N THR A 191 -7.05 2.46 33.95
CA THR A 191 -7.95 1.46 34.54
C THR A 191 -7.24 0.39 35.35
N THR A 192 -5.91 0.44 35.45
CA THR A 192 -5.08 -0.50 36.26
C THR A 192 -4.50 0.14 37.54
N LEU A 193 -4.95 1.31 37.90
CA LEU A 193 -4.75 1.96 39.22
C LEU A 193 -6.07 1.90 40.01
#